data_b419baa79193d2be184364b0551ca532
#
_entry.id   b419baa79193d2be184364b0551ca532
#
_cell.length_a   1.000
_cell.length_b   1.000
_cell.length_c   1.000
_cell.angle_alpha   90.00
_cell.angle_beta   90.00
_cell.angle_gamma   90.00
#
_symmetry.space_group_name_H-M   'P 1'
#
loop_
_entity.id
_entity.type
_entity.pdbx_description
1 polymer ?
#
loop_
_entity_poly.entity_id
_entity_poly.type
_entity_poly.pdbx_seq_one_letter_code
_entity_poly.pdbx_strand_id
1 'polypeptide(L)'
;EAMLRLHTRFILSQKQLILKTVTHITNYHLTRKFAESNTESTEPYKYILDLTGEPFKDDVIRVFEVYTEEGNPLPLNDRTCAYSLYTPVSNIIQVPNPDVSNSLTVIYQAKAEKITEDLMEEDLDIPWFLLSAVRAYVAYKIFTNMVTQESSIKAQEHLKLFEGICMEAVSTGLVLTGEPNINCKFTVRGFV
;
A
#
# COMPACT_ATOMS: atom_id res chain seq x y z
N GLU A 1 2.92 11.82 10.32
CA GLU A 1 2.40 12.46 9.10
C GLU A 1 3.42 12.42 7.96
N ALA A 2 4.72 12.75 8.20
CA ALA A 2 5.77 12.65 7.18
C ALA A 2 5.84 11.25 6.54
N MET A 3 5.92 10.21 7.36
CA MET A 3 5.94 8.82 6.92
C MET A 3 4.70 8.47 6.08
N LEU A 4 3.50 8.88 6.52
CA LEU A 4 2.28 8.64 5.78
C LEU A 4 2.32 9.27 4.38
N ARG A 5 2.82 10.52 4.26
CA ARG A 5 2.98 11.17 2.95
C ARG A 5 3.96 10.44 2.04
N LEU A 6 5.08 9.96 2.58
CA LEU A 6 6.05 9.20 1.80
C LEU A 6 5.50 7.86 1.35
N HIS A 7 4.82 7.11 2.25
CA HIS A 7 4.19 5.83 1.91
C HIS A 7 3.00 5.95 0.95
N THR A 8 2.30 7.09 0.91
CA THR A 8 1.26 7.31 -0.11
C THR A 8 1.83 7.70 -1.46
N ARG A 9 2.99 8.37 -1.48
CA ARG A 9 3.65 8.82 -2.72
C ARG A 9 4.51 7.74 -3.35
N PHE A 10 5.20 6.95 -2.53
CA PHE A 10 6.16 5.92 -2.93
C PHE A 10 5.75 4.55 -2.43
N ILE A 11 6.14 3.53 -3.17
CA ILE A 11 6.01 2.14 -2.74
C ILE A 11 7.20 1.83 -1.83
N LEU A 12 7.08 2.11 -0.54
CA LEU A 12 8.15 1.88 0.44
C LEU A 12 8.00 0.54 1.16
N SER A 13 6.77 0.07 1.33
CA SER A 13 6.50 -1.20 1.99
C SER A 13 5.50 -2.00 1.16
N GLN A 14 5.92 -3.19 0.74
CA GLN A 14 5.07 -4.19 0.09
C GLN A 14 4.94 -5.38 1.03
N LYS A 15 3.71 -5.83 1.19
CA LYS A 15 3.37 -7.04 1.94
C LYS A 15 2.50 -7.95 1.08
N GLN A 16 2.46 -9.21 1.47
CA GLN A 16 1.57 -10.18 0.87
C GLN A 16 0.58 -10.73 1.90
N LEU A 17 -0.59 -11.07 1.43
CA LEU A 17 -1.57 -11.84 2.18
C LEU A 17 -2.13 -12.96 1.30
N ILE A 18 -2.59 -14.02 1.92
CA ILE A 18 -3.27 -15.11 1.24
C ILE A 18 -4.76 -14.97 1.50
N LEU A 19 -5.54 -14.97 0.42
CA LEU A 19 -6.98 -14.83 0.45
C LEU A 19 -7.61 -16.14 -0.05
N LYS A 20 -8.34 -16.83 0.83
CA LYS A 20 -9.07 -18.06 0.49
C LYS A 20 -10.42 -17.71 -0.13
N THR A 21 -10.67 -18.18 -1.35
CA THR A 21 -11.94 -17.90 -2.00
C THR A 21 -13.09 -18.77 -1.45
N VAL A 22 -14.28 -18.19 -1.39
CA VAL A 22 -15.51 -18.81 -0.92
C VAL A 22 -16.58 -18.60 -1.98
N THR A 23 -17.23 -19.65 -2.46
CA THR A 23 -18.15 -19.66 -3.62
C THR A 23 -19.26 -18.61 -3.63
N HIS A 24 -19.71 -18.18 -2.48
CA HIS A 24 -20.81 -17.22 -2.39
C HIS A 24 -20.38 -15.80 -2.01
N ILE A 25 -19.06 -15.57 -1.90
CA ILE A 25 -18.48 -14.26 -1.61
C ILE A 25 -17.77 -13.74 -2.85
N THR A 26 -18.24 -12.65 -3.40
CA THR A 26 -17.61 -11.98 -4.55
C THR A 26 -16.77 -10.78 -4.15
N ASN A 27 -17.08 -10.11 -3.03
CA ASN A 27 -16.37 -8.94 -2.54
C ASN A 27 -15.62 -9.29 -1.25
N TYR A 28 -14.31 -9.30 -1.33
CA TYR A 28 -13.40 -9.61 -0.23
C TYR A 28 -12.87 -8.32 0.38
N HIS A 29 -13.33 -8.00 1.58
CA HIS A 29 -12.85 -6.85 2.34
C HIS A 29 -11.54 -7.20 3.03
N LEU A 30 -10.48 -6.50 2.72
CA LEU A 30 -9.18 -6.67 3.35
C LEU A 30 -9.16 -5.93 4.69
N THR A 31 -9.81 -6.53 5.68
CA THR A 31 -9.91 -6.01 7.04
C THR A 31 -9.63 -7.11 8.06
N ARG A 32 -9.04 -6.74 9.20
CA ARG A 32 -8.64 -7.68 10.26
C ARG A 32 -9.78 -8.55 10.78
N LYS A 33 -11.02 -8.10 10.68
CA LYS A 33 -12.19 -8.89 11.12
C LYS A 33 -12.35 -10.21 10.35
N PHE A 34 -11.83 -10.30 9.13
CA PHE A 34 -11.85 -11.51 8.30
C PHE A 34 -10.54 -12.29 8.34
N ALA A 35 -9.59 -11.90 9.19
CA ALA A 35 -8.34 -12.61 9.38
C ALA A 35 -8.52 -13.84 10.27
N GLU A 36 -7.84 -14.94 9.94
CA GLU A 36 -7.93 -16.20 10.67
C GLU A 36 -7.35 -16.06 12.09
N SER A 37 -6.29 -15.27 12.24
CA SER A 37 -5.66 -14.97 13.53
C SER A 37 -6.55 -14.17 14.49
N ASN A 38 -7.60 -13.50 13.97
CA ASN A 38 -8.49 -12.70 14.80
C ASN A 38 -9.53 -13.58 15.51
N THR A 39 -9.23 -14.03 16.71
CA THR A 39 -10.12 -14.86 17.54
C THR A 39 -11.33 -14.09 18.11
N GLU A 40 -11.24 -12.76 18.17
CA GLU A 40 -12.31 -11.91 18.70
C GLU A 40 -13.44 -11.67 17.68
N SER A 41 -13.16 -11.90 16.40
CA SER A 41 -14.14 -11.72 15.35
C SER A 41 -15.21 -12.82 15.36
N THR A 42 -16.47 -12.41 15.31
CA THR A 42 -17.65 -13.27 15.18
C THR A 42 -18.04 -13.53 13.73
N GLU A 43 -17.27 -13.05 12.77
CA GLU A 43 -17.55 -13.24 11.34
C GLU A 43 -17.51 -14.74 10.98
N PRO A 44 -18.53 -15.26 10.27
CA PRO A 44 -18.65 -16.69 9.97
C PRO A 44 -17.59 -17.18 8.98
N TYR A 45 -17.07 -16.28 8.16
CA TYR A 45 -16.06 -16.60 7.15
C TYR A 45 -14.81 -15.75 7.36
N LYS A 46 -13.73 -16.43 7.75
CA LYS A 46 -12.40 -15.85 7.85
C LYS A 46 -11.61 -16.33 6.63
N TYR A 47 -11.49 -15.46 5.66
CA TYR A 47 -10.89 -15.77 4.36
C TYR A 47 -9.50 -15.17 4.17
N ILE A 48 -9.00 -14.38 5.11
CA ILE A 48 -7.61 -13.90 5.11
C ILE A 48 -6.79 -14.88 5.95
N LEU A 49 -5.90 -15.61 5.29
CA LEU A 49 -4.96 -16.52 5.96
C LEU A 49 -3.74 -15.70 6.36
N ASP A 50 -3.58 -15.51 7.66
CA ASP A 50 -2.45 -14.80 8.25
C ASP A 50 -1.80 -15.65 9.35
N LEU A 51 -0.55 -15.32 9.68
CA LEU A 51 0.19 -16.00 10.72
C LEU A 51 -0.09 -15.37 12.08
N THR A 52 -0.21 -16.19 13.12
CA THR A 52 -0.41 -15.69 14.49
C THR A 52 0.76 -14.78 14.94
N GLY A 53 1.97 -15.02 14.45
CA GLY A 53 3.16 -14.20 14.72
C GLY A 53 3.20 -12.89 13.92
N GLU A 54 2.51 -12.86 12.77
CA GLU A 54 2.42 -11.68 11.89
C GLU A 54 0.95 -11.47 11.50
N PRO A 55 0.08 -11.05 12.42
CA PRO A 55 -1.33 -10.87 12.15
C PRO A 55 -1.55 -9.70 11.18
N PHE A 56 -2.55 -9.84 10.31
CA PHE A 56 -2.95 -8.79 9.40
C PHE A 56 -3.44 -7.54 10.16
N LYS A 57 -2.89 -6.36 9.82
CA LYS A 57 -3.03 -5.12 10.62
C LYS A 57 -3.96 -4.05 10.01
N ASP A 58 -4.78 -4.37 9.01
CA ASP A 58 -5.61 -3.37 8.27
C ASP A 58 -4.76 -2.27 7.60
N ASP A 59 -3.57 -2.61 7.18
CA ASP A 59 -2.57 -1.67 6.69
C ASP A 59 -2.57 -1.50 5.16
N VAL A 60 -3.58 -2.00 4.47
CA VAL A 60 -3.68 -1.90 3.01
C VAL A 60 -3.89 -0.46 2.56
N ILE A 61 -3.01 0.06 1.70
CA ILE A 61 -3.19 1.31 0.95
C ILE A 61 -3.83 1.00 -0.39
N ARG A 62 -3.27 0.05 -1.13
CA ARG A 62 -3.78 -0.43 -2.42
C ARG A 62 -3.22 -1.80 -2.77
N VAL A 63 -3.96 -2.53 -3.58
CA VAL A 63 -3.52 -3.81 -4.15
C VAL A 63 -2.76 -3.53 -5.45
N PHE A 64 -1.62 -4.20 -5.63
CA PHE A 64 -0.80 -4.10 -6.84
C PHE A 64 -1.04 -5.27 -7.77
N GLU A 65 -0.89 -6.48 -7.24
CA GLU A 65 -0.87 -7.70 -8.01
C GLU A 65 -1.60 -8.79 -7.24
N VAL A 66 -2.22 -9.69 -7.98
CA VAL A 66 -2.83 -10.89 -7.43
C VAL A 66 -2.38 -12.08 -8.25
N TYR A 67 -2.03 -13.15 -7.57
CA TYR A 67 -1.56 -14.39 -8.17
C TYR A 67 -2.49 -15.54 -7.77
N THR A 68 -2.60 -16.52 -8.66
CA THR A 68 -3.22 -17.80 -8.34
C THR A 68 -2.34 -18.59 -7.37
N GLU A 69 -2.86 -19.69 -6.83
CA GLU A 69 -2.10 -20.64 -6.01
C GLU A 69 -0.87 -21.20 -6.74
N GLU A 70 -0.96 -21.32 -8.06
CA GLU A 70 0.13 -21.79 -8.94
C GLU A 70 1.18 -20.70 -9.25
N GLY A 71 0.98 -19.46 -8.76
CA GLY A 71 1.87 -18.34 -9.02
C GLY A 71 1.62 -17.61 -10.36
N ASN A 72 0.51 -17.89 -11.04
CA ASN A 72 0.17 -17.17 -12.27
C ASN A 72 -0.46 -15.81 -11.94
N PRO A 73 -0.01 -14.71 -12.59
CA PRO A 73 -0.57 -13.39 -12.34
C PRO A 73 -2.00 -13.31 -12.91
N LEU A 74 -2.90 -12.73 -12.14
CA LEU A 74 -4.26 -12.43 -12.55
C LEU A 74 -4.37 -10.95 -12.94
N PRO A 75 -5.05 -10.65 -14.06
CA PRO A 75 -5.27 -9.26 -14.46
C PRO A 75 -6.15 -8.53 -13.46
N LEU A 76 -5.79 -7.27 -13.15
CA LEU A 76 -6.55 -6.38 -12.28
C LEU A 76 -7.20 -5.26 -13.09
N ASN A 77 -8.49 -5.01 -12.83
CA ASN A 77 -9.27 -3.92 -13.43
C ASN A 77 -9.31 -3.91 -14.95
N ASP A 78 -9.08 -5.05 -15.59
CA ASP A 78 -9.17 -5.20 -17.06
C ASP A 78 -10.56 -5.68 -17.46
N ARG A 79 -11.37 -4.78 -18.03
CA ARG A 79 -12.73 -5.08 -18.50
C ARG A 79 -12.77 -5.96 -19.74
N THR A 80 -11.65 -6.16 -20.41
CA THR A 80 -11.55 -6.98 -21.61
C THR A 80 -11.25 -8.44 -21.30
N CYS A 81 -10.83 -8.72 -20.09
CA CYS A 81 -10.50 -10.06 -19.61
C CYS A 81 -11.61 -10.62 -18.70
N ALA A 82 -12.15 -11.77 -19.07
CA ALA A 82 -13.22 -12.43 -18.29
C ALA A 82 -12.77 -12.91 -16.91
N TYR A 83 -11.47 -13.14 -16.74
CA TYR A 83 -10.87 -13.59 -15.47
C TYR A 83 -10.27 -12.46 -14.65
N SER A 84 -10.53 -11.21 -15.07
CA SER A 84 -10.00 -10.05 -14.34
C SER A 84 -10.65 -9.92 -12.96
N LEU A 85 -9.83 -9.64 -11.98
CA LEU A 85 -10.26 -9.20 -10.67
C LEU A 85 -10.43 -7.68 -10.66
N TYR A 86 -11.26 -7.18 -9.75
CA TYR A 86 -11.50 -5.75 -9.66
C TYR A 86 -11.21 -5.24 -8.26
N THR A 87 -10.70 -4.03 -8.17
CA THR A 87 -10.48 -3.31 -6.91
C THR A 87 -11.37 -2.08 -6.88
N PRO A 88 -12.69 -2.22 -6.59
CA PRO A 88 -13.63 -1.10 -6.57
C PRO A 88 -13.27 -0.06 -5.51
N VAL A 89 -12.64 -0.50 -4.43
CA VAL A 89 -12.06 0.33 -3.37
C VAL A 89 -10.69 -0.24 -3.02
N SER A 90 -9.79 0.59 -2.50
CA SER A 90 -8.39 0.23 -2.22
C SER A 90 -8.20 -1.02 -1.34
N ASN A 91 -9.15 -1.31 -0.48
CA ASN A 91 -9.13 -2.45 0.45
C ASN A 91 -10.20 -3.51 0.14
N ILE A 92 -10.73 -3.54 -1.08
CA ILE A 92 -11.71 -4.54 -1.53
C ILE A 92 -11.21 -5.18 -2.82
N ILE A 93 -11.19 -6.51 -2.83
CA ILE A 93 -10.97 -7.28 -4.05
C ILE A 93 -12.30 -7.93 -4.44
N GLN A 94 -12.75 -7.67 -5.64
CA GLN A 94 -13.90 -8.34 -6.23
C GLN A 94 -13.42 -9.47 -7.13
N VAL A 95 -13.89 -10.67 -6.82
CA VAL A 95 -13.67 -11.90 -7.59
C VAL A 95 -14.99 -12.27 -8.25
N PRO A 96 -15.16 -12.05 -9.57
CA PRO A 96 -16.44 -12.27 -10.25
C PRO A 96 -16.93 -13.72 -10.20
N ASN A 97 -16.01 -14.67 -10.30
CA ASN A 97 -16.31 -16.10 -10.27
C ASN A 97 -15.44 -16.79 -9.22
N PRO A 98 -15.82 -16.72 -7.92
CA PRO A 98 -15.02 -17.36 -6.87
C PRO A 98 -15.19 -18.88 -6.95
N ASP A 99 -14.08 -19.60 -7.02
CA ASP A 99 -14.05 -21.06 -6.95
C ASP A 99 -13.71 -21.54 -5.54
N VAL A 100 -14.28 -22.68 -5.12
CA VAL A 100 -14.29 -23.11 -3.69
C VAL A 100 -12.93 -23.44 -3.11
N SER A 101 -11.94 -23.66 -3.92
CA SER A 101 -10.66 -24.25 -3.45
C SER A 101 -9.43 -23.45 -3.82
N ASN A 102 -9.60 -22.25 -4.36
CA ASN A 102 -8.44 -21.47 -4.79
C ASN A 102 -8.05 -20.46 -3.72
N SER A 103 -6.78 -20.47 -3.36
CA SER A 103 -6.16 -19.39 -2.61
C SER A 103 -5.53 -18.39 -3.59
N LEU A 104 -5.70 -17.11 -3.30
CA LEU A 104 -5.11 -16.02 -4.06
C LEU A 104 -4.02 -15.37 -3.21
N THR A 105 -2.85 -15.19 -3.79
CA THR A 105 -1.79 -14.40 -3.17
C THR A 105 -1.95 -12.95 -3.61
N VAL A 106 -2.18 -12.06 -2.67
CA VAL A 106 -2.41 -10.64 -2.90
C VAL A 106 -1.18 -9.87 -2.45
N ILE A 107 -0.55 -9.14 -3.37
CA ILE A 107 0.54 -8.21 -3.08
C ILE A 107 -0.04 -6.80 -2.98
N TYR A 108 0.21 -6.15 -1.87
CA TYR A 108 -0.34 -4.84 -1.60
C TYR A 108 0.69 -3.88 -1.00
N GLN A 109 0.43 -2.60 -1.19
CA GLN A 109 1.16 -1.54 -0.50
C GLN A 109 0.62 -1.39 0.92
N ALA A 110 1.53 -1.51 1.89
CA ALA A 110 1.18 -1.34 3.29
C ALA A 110 1.39 0.11 3.75
N LYS A 111 0.59 0.52 4.74
CA LYS A 111 0.80 1.77 5.48
C LYS A 111 2.05 1.64 6.34
N ALA A 112 2.70 2.77 6.59
CA ALA A 112 3.72 2.84 7.65
C ALA A 112 3.11 2.44 9.00
N GLU A 113 3.86 1.72 9.80
CA GLU A 113 3.49 1.49 11.19
C GLU A 113 3.38 2.82 11.94
N LYS A 114 2.42 2.89 12.85
CA LYS A 114 2.27 4.07 13.69
C LYS A 114 3.44 4.09 14.67
N ILE A 115 4.16 5.19 14.70
CA ILE A 115 5.18 5.44 15.71
C ILE A 115 4.46 5.68 17.04
N THR A 116 4.61 4.73 17.97
CA THR A 116 4.14 4.83 19.36
C THR A 116 5.32 5.19 20.24
N GLU A 117 5.06 5.56 21.50
CA GLU A 117 6.13 5.87 22.45
C GLU A 117 7.09 4.70 22.67
N ASP A 118 6.58 3.48 22.60
CA ASP A 118 7.37 2.25 22.73
C ASP A 118 8.34 2.03 21.56
N LEU A 119 8.03 2.61 20.39
CA LEU A 119 8.85 2.52 19.17
C LEU A 119 9.80 3.71 18.99
N MET A 120 9.90 4.63 19.97
CA MET A 120 10.80 5.80 19.85
C MET A 120 12.28 5.44 19.83
N GLU A 121 12.64 4.27 20.31
CA GLU A 121 14.02 3.75 20.33
C GLU A 121 14.30 2.85 19.10
N GLU A 122 13.30 2.55 18.27
CA GLU A 122 13.48 1.73 17.07
C GLU A 122 13.86 2.59 15.86
N ASP A 123 14.66 2.00 14.98
CA ASP A 123 15.02 2.63 13.72
C ASP A 123 13.77 2.75 12.81
N LEU A 124 13.63 3.89 12.15
CA LEU A 124 12.57 4.10 11.17
C LEU A 124 12.81 3.19 9.96
N ASP A 125 11.83 2.35 9.63
CA ASP A 125 11.84 1.57 8.40
C ASP A 125 11.58 2.48 7.19
N ILE A 126 12.63 3.20 6.79
CA ILE A 126 12.63 4.11 5.65
C ILE A 126 13.98 4.05 4.95
N PRO A 127 14.02 4.07 3.61
CA PRO A 127 15.28 4.18 2.87
C PRO A 127 16.08 5.41 3.31
N TRP A 128 17.38 5.22 3.55
CA TRP A 128 18.27 6.25 4.07
C TRP A 128 18.26 7.56 3.28
N PHE A 129 18.08 7.50 1.96
CA PHE A 129 18.03 8.68 1.08
C PHE A 129 16.75 9.52 1.28
N LEU A 130 15.67 8.95 1.85
CA LEU A 130 14.44 9.70 2.20
C LEU A 130 14.47 10.28 3.62
N LEU A 131 15.49 9.99 4.42
CA LEU A 131 15.61 10.51 5.78
C LEU A 131 15.66 12.04 5.81
N SER A 132 16.37 12.65 4.84
CA SER A 132 16.41 14.10 4.67
C SER A 132 15.05 14.70 4.31
N ALA A 133 14.22 13.98 3.55
CA ALA A 133 12.85 14.39 3.27
C ALA A 133 12.00 14.40 4.55
N VAL A 134 12.12 13.35 5.39
CA VAL A 134 11.43 13.31 6.69
C VAL A 134 11.83 14.51 7.55
N ARG A 135 13.13 14.80 7.67
CA ARG A 135 13.62 15.96 8.44
C ARG A 135 13.09 17.28 7.91
N ALA A 136 13.09 17.48 6.59
CA ALA A 136 12.53 18.67 5.97
C ALA A 136 11.04 18.83 6.25
N TYR A 137 10.27 17.74 6.18
CA TYR A 137 8.85 17.79 6.47
C TYR A 137 8.55 18.07 7.95
N VAL A 138 9.33 17.51 8.88
CA VAL A 138 9.20 17.79 10.31
C VAL A 138 9.51 19.28 10.58
N ALA A 139 10.59 19.82 10.00
CA ALA A 139 10.92 21.23 10.12
C ALA A 139 9.80 22.12 9.55
N TYR A 140 9.26 21.78 8.37
CA TYR A 140 8.08 22.46 7.82
C TYR A 140 6.93 22.54 8.83
N LYS A 141 6.60 21.42 9.49
CA LYS A 141 5.50 21.38 10.48
C LYS A 141 5.80 22.20 11.71
N ILE A 142 7.03 22.19 12.20
CA ILE A 142 7.45 22.99 13.36
C ILE A 142 7.27 24.49 13.02
N PHE A 143 7.81 24.96 11.90
CA PHE A 143 7.72 26.35 11.49
C PHE A 143 6.30 26.80 11.13
N THR A 144 5.45 25.89 10.63
CA THR A 144 4.03 26.19 10.36
C THR A 144 3.25 26.47 11.64
N ASN A 145 3.64 25.87 12.76
CA ASN A 145 2.99 26.09 14.06
C ASN A 145 3.45 27.39 14.76
N MET A 146 4.51 28.01 14.24
CA MET A 146 5.00 29.30 14.76
C MET A 146 4.33 30.44 14.02
N VAL A 147 3.56 31.28 14.74
CA VAL A 147 2.70 32.34 14.15
C VAL A 147 3.52 33.62 13.87
N THR A 148 4.60 33.53 13.09
CA THR A 148 5.39 34.71 12.67
C THR A 148 5.57 34.72 11.16
N GLN A 149 5.73 35.90 10.57
CA GLN A 149 5.98 36.03 9.14
C GLN A 149 7.27 35.33 8.69
N GLU A 150 8.32 35.42 9.53
CA GLU A 150 9.60 34.78 9.26
C GLU A 150 9.49 33.25 9.30
N SER A 151 8.73 32.70 10.25
CA SER A 151 8.51 31.25 10.33
C SER A 151 7.69 30.72 9.16
N SER A 152 6.76 31.53 8.61
CA SER A 152 6.00 31.16 7.42
C SER A 152 6.90 31.03 6.19
N ILE A 153 7.90 31.91 6.02
CA ILE A 153 8.88 31.81 4.93
C ILE A 153 9.72 30.56 5.09
N LYS A 154 10.27 30.31 6.28
CA LYS A 154 11.06 29.09 6.58
C LYS A 154 10.23 27.81 6.37
N ALA A 155 8.96 27.81 6.74
CA ALA A 155 8.07 26.68 6.47
C ALA A 155 7.99 26.36 4.97
N GLN A 156 7.79 27.40 4.14
CA GLN A 156 7.73 27.20 2.69
C GLN A 156 9.06 26.71 2.10
N GLU A 157 10.18 27.18 2.59
CA GLU A 157 11.52 26.71 2.19
C GLU A 157 11.69 25.21 2.50
N HIS A 158 11.33 24.78 3.70
CA HIS A 158 11.40 23.37 4.09
C HIS A 158 10.43 22.50 3.31
N LEU A 159 9.24 22.99 2.96
CA LEU A 159 8.32 22.27 2.12
C LEU A 159 8.87 22.11 0.69
N LYS A 160 9.47 23.15 0.11
CA LYS A 160 10.14 23.08 -1.19
C LYS A 160 11.32 22.10 -1.17
N LEU A 161 12.09 22.08 -0.07
CA LEU A 161 13.19 21.14 0.10
C LEU A 161 12.65 19.69 0.14
N PHE A 162 11.58 19.43 0.89
CA PHE A 162 10.91 18.12 0.91
C PHE A 162 10.50 17.67 -0.49
N GLU A 163 9.80 18.54 -1.23
CA GLU A 163 9.35 18.22 -2.59
C GLU A 163 10.53 18.00 -3.55
N GLY A 164 11.59 18.80 -3.43
CA GLY A 164 12.81 18.65 -4.22
C GLY A 164 13.48 17.29 -4.03
N ILE A 165 13.64 16.86 -2.77
CA ILE A 165 14.22 15.53 -2.45
C ILE A 165 13.33 14.41 -3.00
N CYS A 166 12.01 14.53 -2.86
CA CYS A 166 11.09 13.56 -3.41
C CYS A 166 11.16 13.48 -4.95
N MET A 167 11.27 14.60 -5.63
CA MET A 167 11.42 14.63 -7.10
C MET A 167 12.75 14.04 -7.55
N GLU A 168 13.83 14.32 -6.83
CA GLU A 168 15.15 13.74 -7.08
C GLU A 168 15.12 12.21 -6.95
N ALA A 169 14.49 11.69 -5.89
CA ALA A 169 14.35 10.25 -5.68
C ALA A 169 13.60 9.56 -6.83
N VAL A 170 12.59 10.23 -7.41
CA VAL A 170 11.89 9.74 -8.61
C VAL A 170 12.78 9.78 -9.84
N SER A 171 13.44 10.93 -10.08
CA SER A 171 14.25 11.13 -11.29
C SER A 171 15.47 10.21 -11.35
N THR A 172 15.99 9.83 -10.20
CA THR A 172 17.11 8.87 -10.08
C THR A 172 16.66 7.40 -10.08
N GLY A 173 15.36 7.14 -10.08
CA GLY A 173 14.82 5.79 -10.06
C GLY A 173 15.04 5.03 -8.74
N LEU A 174 15.36 5.74 -7.66
CA LEU A 174 15.58 5.15 -6.34
C LEU A 174 14.29 4.69 -5.66
N VAL A 175 13.16 5.20 -6.10
CA VAL A 175 11.83 4.84 -5.58
C VAL A 175 10.89 4.47 -6.71
N LEU A 176 10.05 3.48 -6.47
CA LEU A 176 8.95 3.17 -7.35
C LEU A 176 7.78 4.12 -7.01
N THR A 177 7.34 4.88 -8.01
CA THR A 177 6.07 5.60 -7.93
C THR A 177 4.96 4.61 -8.21
N GLY A 178 3.94 4.63 -7.36
CA GLY A 178 2.86 3.66 -7.48
C GLY A 178 1.85 3.98 -8.59
N GLU A 179 2.28 4.52 -9.69
CA GLU A 179 1.45 4.55 -10.89
C GLU A 179 1.37 3.14 -11.45
N PRO A 180 0.17 2.55 -11.53
CA PRO A 180 0.02 1.27 -12.19
C PRO A 180 0.58 1.43 -13.60
N ASN A 181 1.44 0.51 -14.00
CA ASN A 181 1.96 0.47 -15.36
C ASN A 181 0.79 0.09 -16.29
N ILE A 182 -0.01 1.10 -16.68
CA ILE A 182 -1.25 0.95 -17.48
C ILE A 182 -0.91 0.59 -18.94
N ASN A 183 0.35 0.32 -19.25
CA ASN A 183 0.81 -0.05 -20.58
C ASN A 183 0.52 -1.50 -21.00
N CYS A 184 -0.33 -2.23 -20.27
CA CYS A 184 -0.79 -3.56 -20.69
C CYS A 184 -1.43 -3.56 -22.10
N LYS A 185 -1.99 -2.43 -22.55
CA LYS A 185 -2.55 -2.33 -23.90
C LYS A 185 -1.51 -2.35 -25.01
N PHE A 186 -0.33 -1.79 -24.77
CA PHE A 186 0.75 -1.79 -25.78
C PHE A 186 1.48 -3.11 -25.86
N THR A 187 1.69 -3.79 -24.73
CA THR A 187 2.33 -5.12 -24.71
C THR A 187 1.43 -6.21 -25.27
N VAL A 188 0.12 -6.16 -25.04
CA VAL A 188 -0.84 -7.19 -25.51
C VAL A 188 -1.23 -6.99 -26.99
N ARG A 189 -1.17 -5.77 -27.53
CA ARG A 189 -1.53 -5.48 -28.92
C ARG A 189 -0.36 -5.47 -29.91
N GLY A 190 0.87 -5.76 -29.43
CA GLY A 190 2.00 -5.98 -30.34
C GLY A 190 2.23 -4.84 -31.33
N PHE A 191 2.23 -3.59 -30.87
CA PHE A 191 2.78 -2.51 -31.66
C PHE A 191 4.31 -2.65 -31.66
N VAL A 192 4.81 -3.33 -32.68
CA VAL A 192 6.19 -3.26 -33.13
C VAL A 192 6.32 -2.06 -34.04
#